data_d67b90fdfcc48f39aa22ed0967465f9d
#
_entry.id   d67b90fdfcc48f39aa22ed0967465f9d
#
_cell.length_a   1.000
_cell.length_b   1.000
_cell.length_c   1.000
_cell.angle_alpha   90.00
_cell.angle_beta   90.00
_cell.angle_gamma   90.00
#
_symmetry.space_group_name_H-M   'P 1'
#
loop_
_entity.id
_entity.type
_entity.pdbx_description
1 polymer ?
#
loop_
_entity_poly.entity_id
_entity_poly.type
_entity_poly.pdbx_seq_one_letter_code
_entity_poly.pdbx_strand_id
1 'polypeptide(L)'
;MKLRIKFRKYGPVRFIGHLDVMRFFQKANRRAELDVAYTGGFSPHQIMSFAAPLGVGLTSNGEYMDLEVHSLTSCEDVKQRLNAASVPGIEITSVKILPDKAGNAMASVAAAGYTVAFREGRDPHFDLSSAVDRFLAKDEILITKETKKGSREINLKEGI
;
A
#
# COMPACT_ATOMS: atom_id res chain seq x y z
N MET A 1 3.99 -20.73 5.23
CA MET A 1 4.96 -19.80 4.58
C MET A 1 4.32 -18.43 4.43
N LYS A 2 5.08 -17.36 4.60
CA LYS A 2 4.59 -15.98 4.39
C LYS A 2 5.15 -15.42 3.10
N LEU A 3 4.26 -14.90 2.26
CA LEU A 3 4.60 -14.23 1.00
C LEU A 3 4.42 -12.73 1.16
N ARG A 4 5.34 -11.92 0.63
CA ARG A 4 5.15 -10.49 0.42
C ARG A 4 4.88 -10.24 -1.06
N ILE A 5 3.73 -9.67 -1.34
CA ILE A 5 3.21 -9.41 -2.66
C ILE A 5 3.26 -7.90 -2.88
N LYS A 6 3.99 -7.47 -3.93
CA LYS A 6 4.00 -6.08 -4.38
C LYS A 6 3.00 -5.92 -5.52
N PHE A 7 2.17 -4.90 -5.45
CA PHE A 7 1.17 -4.62 -6.49
C PHE A 7 1.05 -3.12 -6.77
N ARG A 8 0.52 -2.82 -7.94
CA ARG A 8 0.14 -1.46 -8.36
C ARG A 8 -1.36 -1.28 -8.23
N LYS A 9 -1.78 -0.04 -7.94
CA LYS A 9 -3.18 0.37 -7.93
C LYS A 9 -3.33 1.64 -8.76
N TYR A 10 -4.08 1.57 -9.85
CA TYR A 10 -4.20 2.69 -10.80
C TYR A 10 -5.55 2.68 -11.54
N GLY A 11 -5.75 3.63 -12.45
CA GLY A 11 -6.96 3.72 -13.27
C GLY A 11 -8.25 3.87 -12.42
N PRO A 12 -9.37 3.28 -12.82
CA PRO A 12 -10.64 3.38 -12.09
C PRO A 12 -10.58 2.82 -10.67
N VAL A 13 -9.72 1.81 -10.42
CA VAL A 13 -9.58 1.15 -9.11
C VAL A 13 -9.03 2.11 -8.04
N ARG A 14 -8.45 3.25 -8.41
CA ARG A 14 -8.03 4.29 -7.45
C ARG A 14 -9.18 4.78 -6.56
N PHE A 15 -10.42 4.69 -7.03
CA PHE A 15 -11.59 5.17 -6.31
C PHE A 15 -12.19 4.18 -5.31
N ILE A 16 -11.70 2.94 -5.24
CA ILE A 16 -12.12 1.99 -4.21
C ILE A 16 -11.30 2.15 -2.93
N GLY A 17 -11.97 1.98 -1.78
CA GLY A 17 -11.36 2.07 -0.47
C GLY A 17 -10.55 0.84 -0.09
N HIS A 18 -9.79 0.95 1.00
CA HIS A 18 -8.94 -0.14 1.50
C HIS A 18 -9.70 -1.44 1.77
N LEU A 19 -10.88 -1.34 2.38
CA LEU A 19 -11.70 -2.54 2.68
C LEU A 19 -12.13 -3.28 1.40
N ASP A 20 -12.40 -2.55 0.32
CA ASP A 20 -12.77 -3.15 -0.96
C ASP A 20 -11.56 -3.77 -1.65
N VAL A 21 -10.37 -3.14 -1.54
CA VAL A 21 -9.10 -3.76 -1.99
C VAL A 21 -8.84 -5.06 -1.23
N MET A 22 -9.06 -5.07 0.09
CA MET A 22 -8.93 -6.29 0.90
C MET A 22 -9.90 -7.38 0.44
N ARG A 23 -11.18 -7.05 0.25
CA ARG A 23 -12.20 -7.98 -0.26
C ARG A 23 -11.89 -8.47 -1.68
N PHE A 24 -11.34 -7.60 -2.52
CA PHE A 24 -10.87 -7.96 -3.85
C PHE A 24 -9.80 -9.05 -3.76
N PHE A 25 -8.75 -8.86 -2.95
CA PHE A 25 -7.67 -9.84 -2.81
C PHE A 25 -8.16 -11.15 -2.19
N GLN A 26 -9.08 -11.12 -1.22
CA GLN A 26 -9.71 -12.35 -0.70
C GLN A 26 -10.39 -13.18 -1.79
N LYS A 27 -11.04 -12.51 -2.75
CA LYS A 27 -11.68 -13.17 -3.90
C LYS A 27 -10.65 -13.57 -4.97
N ALA A 28 -9.66 -12.74 -5.23
CA ALA A 28 -8.59 -13.02 -6.20
C ALA A 28 -7.76 -14.23 -5.78
N ASN A 29 -7.38 -14.33 -4.50
CA ASN A 29 -6.67 -15.50 -3.97
C ASN A 29 -7.44 -16.80 -4.21
N ARG A 30 -8.76 -16.80 -4.02
CA ARG A 30 -9.62 -17.96 -4.27
C ARG A 30 -9.72 -18.29 -5.75
N ARG A 31 -9.92 -17.29 -6.64
CA ARG A 31 -9.96 -17.50 -8.10
C ARG A 31 -8.62 -17.99 -8.65
N ALA A 32 -7.53 -17.50 -8.05
CA ALA A 32 -6.18 -17.95 -8.36
C ALA A 32 -5.85 -19.32 -7.74
N GLU A 33 -6.79 -19.94 -7.01
CA GLU A 33 -6.63 -21.26 -6.37
C GLU A 33 -5.35 -21.36 -5.53
N LEU A 34 -4.99 -20.28 -4.82
CA LEU A 34 -3.86 -20.30 -3.91
C LEU A 34 -4.20 -21.07 -2.65
N ASP A 35 -3.27 -21.87 -2.16
CA ASP A 35 -3.40 -22.64 -0.91
C ASP A 35 -3.19 -21.73 0.32
N VAL A 36 -4.16 -20.82 0.53
CA VAL A 36 -4.09 -19.76 1.54
C VAL A 36 -4.36 -20.30 2.92
N ALA A 37 -3.58 -19.87 3.91
CA ALA A 37 -3.82 -20.14 5.31
C ALA A 37 -4.96 -19.29 5.88
N TYR A 38 -5.75 -19.88 6.75
CA TYR A 38 -6.88 -19.24 7.44
C TYR A 38 -6.67 -19.20 8.94
N THR A 39 -7.26 -18.20 9.58
CA THR A 39 -7.32 -18.13 11.05
C THR A 39 -8.16 -19.28 11.59
N GLY A 40 -7.87 -19.71 12.83
CA GLY A 40 -8.70 -20.65 13.57
C GLY A 40 -10.00 -20.01 14.08
N GLY A 41 -10.91 -20.85 14.60
CA GLY A 41 -12.14 -20.43 15.26
C GLY A 41 -13.39 -20.49 14.39
N PHE A 42 -14.50 -19.90 14.86
CA PHE A 42 -15.83 -20.02 14.24
C PHE A 42 -16.00 -19.16 12.97
N SER A 43 -15.15 -18.18 12.74
CA SER A 43 -15.22 -17.31 11.57
C SER A 43 -13.84 -17.20 10.91
N PRO A 44 -13.38 -18.26 10.21
CA PRO A 44 -12.06 -18.26 9.60
C PRO A 44 -11.97 -17.25 8.47
N HIS A 45 -10.89 -16.49 8.47
CA HIS A 45 -10.55 -15.54 7.39
C HIS A 45 -9.11 -15.75 6.95
N GLN A 46 -8.83 -15.39 5.69
CA GLN A 46 -7.48 -15.49 5.13
C GLN A 46 -6.48 -14.68 5.96
N ILE A 47 -5.34 -15.28 6.27
CA ILE A 47 -4.26 -14.59 6.99
C ILE A 47 -3.53 -13.71 6.02
N MET A 48 -3.96 -12.44 5.96
CA MET A 48 -3.34 -11.43 5.10
C MET A 48 -3.33 -10.06 5.77
N SER A 49 -2.32 -9.25 5.49
CA SER A 49 -2.16 -7.90 6.02
C SER A 49 -1.54 -6.98 4.98
N PHE A 50 -1.93 -5.71 4.98
CA PHE A 50 -1.39 -4.69 4.09
C PHE A 50 -0.37 -3.81 4.81
N ALA A 51 0.62 -3.31 4.07
CA ALA A 51 1.66 -2.45 4.63
C ALA A 51 1.10 -1.09 5.06
N ALA A 52 0.35 -0.45 4.18
CA ALA A 52 -0.36 0.79 4.49
C ALA A 52 -1.64 0.87 3.65
N PRO A 53 -2.75 1.36 4.22
CA PRO A 53 -3.96 1.62 3.45
C PRO A 53 -3.75 2.82 2.51
N LEU A 54 -3.89 2.61 1.20
CA LEU A 54 -3.87 3.71 0.24
C LEU A 54 -5.21 4.44 0.23
N GLY A 55 -5.18 5.76 0.34
CA GLY A 55 -6.37 6.61 0.30
C GLY A 55 -7.14 6.48 -1.01
N VAL A 56 -8.46 6.78 -0.95
CA VAL A 56 -9.33 6.84 -2.13
C VAL A 56 -8.88 8.00 -3.05
N GLY A 57 -8.84 7.75 -4.34
CA GLY A 57 -8.40 8.72 -5.35
C GLY A 57 -6.89 8.68 -5.63
N LEU A 58 -6.09 7.98 -4.82
CA LEU A 58 -4.66 7.85 -5.01
C LEU A 58 -4.32 6.63 -5.87
N THR A 59 -3.25 6.77 -6.66
CA THR A 59 -2.61 5.69 -7.40
C THR A 59 -1.28 5.34 -6.76
N SER A 60 -0.83 4.09 -6.92
CA SER A 60 0.47 3.65 -6.42
C SER A 60 1.12 2.65 -7.35
N ASN A 61 2.44 2.75 -7.48
CA ASN A 61 3.26 1.78 -8.19
C ASN A 61 3.88 0.72 -7.27
N GLY A 62 3.59 0.77 -5.97
CA GLY A 62 4.26 -0.10 -5.00
C GLY A 62 3.53 -0.25 -3.68
N GLU A 63 2.32 -0.82 -3.71
CA GLU A 63 1.65 -1.29 -2.52
C GLU A 63 2.14 -2.68 -2.14
N TYR A 64 2.08 -3.01 -0.85
CA TYR A 64 2.52 -4.30 -0.35
C TYR A 64 1.47 -4.95 0.53
N MET A 65 1.30 -6.25 0.37
CA MET A 65 0.56 -7.10 1.31
C MET A 65 1.35 -8.36 1.63
N ASP A 66 1.22 -8.83 2.85
CA ASP A 66 1.67 -10.14 3.28
C ASP A 66 0.51 -11.12 3.24
N LEU A 67 0.73 -12.32 2.71
CA LEU A 67 -0.23 -13.41 2.61
C LEU A 67 0.41 -14.68 3.14
N GLU A 68 -0.29 -15.42 4.01
CA GLU A 68 0.16 -16.73 4.45
C GLU A 68 -0.44 -17.83 3.57
N VAL A 69 0.42 -18.76 3.14
CA VAL A 69 0.04 -19.92 2.32
C VAL A 69 0.65 -21.20 2.92
N HIS A 70 -0.04 -22.34 2.73
CA HIS A 70 0.48 -23.63 3.13
C HIS A 70 1.51 -24.15 2.14
N SER A 71 1.24 -24.01 0.84
CA SER A 71 2.11 -24.44 -0.26
C SER A 71 2.09 -23.46 -1.41
N LEU A 72 3.11 -23.51 -2.27
CA LEU A 72 3.18 -22.83 -3.55
C LEU A 72 4.12 -23.59 -4.51
N THR A 73 3.88 -23.47 -5.81
CA THR A 73 4.75 -24.00 -6.86
C THR A 73 6.00 -23.12 -7.02
N SER A 74 5.79 -21.82 -7.23
CA SER A 74 6.84 -20.81 -7.29
C SER A 74 6.27 -19.40 -7.07
N CYS A 75 7.11 -18.44 -6.74
CA CYS A 75 6.69 -17.03 -6.64
C CYS A 75 6.18 -16.48 -7.98
N GLU A 76 6.75 -16.90 -9.09
CA GLU A 76 6.32 -16.49 -10.44
C GLU A 76 4.96 -17.10 -10.81
N ASP A 77 4.70 -18.35 -10.45
CA ASP A 77 3.39 -18.99 -10.62
C ASP A 77 2.30 -18.23 -9.84
N VAL A 78 2.55 -17.91 -8.57
CA VAL A 78 1.63 -17.10 -7.74
C VAL A 78 1.36 -15.74 -8.39
N LYS A 79 2.39 -15.06 -8.89
CA LYS A 79 2.25 -13.77 -9.59
C LYS A 79 1.39 -13.88 -10.84
N GLN A 80 1.63 -14.88 -11.68
CA GLN A 80 0.88 -15.09 -12.93
C GLN A 80 -0.59 -15.41 -12.62
N ARG A 81 -0.87 -16.32 -11.71
CA ARG A 81 -2.22 -16.73 -11.30
C ARG A 81 -3.00 -15.56 -10.67
N LEU A 82 -2.37 -14.76 -9.82
CA LEU A 82 -3.00 -13.56 -9.26
C LEU A 82 -3.28 -12.50 -10.33
N ASN A 83 -2.38 -12.29 -11.29
CA ASN A 83 -2.62 -11.35 -12.38
C ASN A 83 -3.76 -11.84 -13.28
N ALA A 84 -3.84 -13.14 -13.60
CA ALA A 84 -4.95 -13.74 -14.35
C ALA A 84 -6.29 -13.60 -13.61
N ALA A 85 -6.27 -13.63 -12.27
CA ALA A 85 -7.45 -13.46 -11.42
C ALA A 85 -7.77 -11.99 -11.09
N SER A 86 -6.92 -11.04 -11.52
CA SER A 86 -7.05 -9.60 -11.25
C SER A 86 -7.93 -8.87 -12.25
N VAL A 87 -8.16 -7.59 -12.01
CA VAL A 87 -8.90 -6.67 -12.86
C VAL A 87 -7.97 -5.56 -13.37
N PRO A 88 -8.27 -4.90 -14.49
CA PRO A 88 -7.53 -3.70 -14.90
C PRO A 88 -7.46 -2.66 -13.78
N GLY A 89 -6.26 -2.23 -13.44
CA GLY A 89 -6.00 -1.29 -12.34
C GLY A 89 -5.39 -1.91 -11.08
N ILE A 90 -5.34 -3.25 -10.97
CA ILE A 90 -4.54 -3.96 -9.98
C ILE A 90 -3.61 -4.92 -10.72
N GLU A 91 -2.31 -4.74 -10.54
CA GLU A 91 -1.25 -5.51 -11.19
C GLU A 91 -0.24 -6.00 -10.16
N ILE A 92 -0.03 -7.31 -10.08
CA ILE A 92 0.99 -7.91 -9.22
C ILE A 92 2.34 -7.80 -9.92
N THR A 93 3.27 -7.08 -9.31
CA THR A 93 4.59 -6.82 -9.90
C THR A 93 5.67 -7.73 -9.36
N SER A 94 5.54 -8.18 -8.10
CA SER A 94 6.52 -9.08 -7.48
C SER A 94 5.89 -9.91 -6.37
N VAL A 95 6.37 -11.12 -6.21
CA VAL A 95 6.07 -12.00 -5.07
C VAL A 95 7.40 -12.50 -4.50
N LYS A 96 7.54 -12.49 -3.18
CA LYS A 96 8.73 -12.98 -2.47
C LYS A 96 8.32 -13.80 -1.26
N ILE A 97 9.01 -14.89 -1.01
CA ILE A 97 8.91 -15.63 0.25
C ILE A 97 9.66 -14.83 1.32
N LEU A 98 9.02 -14.62 2.46
CA LEU A 98 9.65 -13.99 3.61
C LEU A 98 10.28 -15.03 4.53
N PRO A 99 11.38 -14.69 5.24
CA PRO A 99 11.89 -15.51 6.33
C PRO A 99 10.82 -15.71 7.43
N ASP A 100 10.87 -16.82 8.15
CA ASP A 100 9.88 -17.16 9.20
C ASP A 100 9.74 -16.09 10.29
N LYS A 101 10.82 -15.35 10.59
CA LYS A 101 10.84 -14.28 11.58
C LYS A 101 10.61 -12.88 11.00
N ALA A 102 10.20 -12.77 9.74
CA ALA A 102 9.91 -11.47 9.14
C ALA A 102 8.75 -10.76 9.86
N GLY A 103 8.96 -9.50 10.19
CA GLY A 103 7.91 -8.61 10.69
C GLY A 103 6.77 -8.47 9.68
N ASN A 104 5.63 -7.95 10.13
CA ASN A 104 4.51 -7.68 9.23
C ASN A 104 4.85 -6.54 8.25
N ALA A 105 4.12 -6.47 7.13
CA ALA A 105 4.36 -5.49 6.08
C ALA A 105 4.31 -4.04 6.61
N MET A 106 3.37 -3.72 7.52
CA MET A 106 3.21 -2.38 8.08
C MET A 106 4.44 -1.94 8.88
N ALA A 107 4.98 -2.82 9.73
CA ALA A 107 6.15 -2.52 10.55
C ALA A 107 7.46 -2.43 9.73
N SER A 108 7.48 -2.92 8.50
CA SER A 108 8.66 -2.91 7.63
C SER A 108 8.73 -1.71 6.67
N VAL A 109 7.72 -0.83 6.67
CA VAL A 109 7.75 0.42 5.86
C VAL A 109 8.67 1.42 6.53
N ALA A 110 9.78 1.73 5.88
CA ALA A 110 10.74 2.73 6.37
C ALA A 110 10.48 4.12 5.77
N ALA A 111 10.09 4.17 4.49
CA ALA A 111 9.83 5.42 3.78
C ALA A 111 8.83 5.21 2.64
N ALA A 112 8.21 6.31 2.19
CA ALA A 112 7.36 6.33 1.02
C ALA A 112 7.65 7.57 0.18
N GLY A 113 7.82 7.39 -1.14
CA GLY A 113 7.95 8.49 -2.10
C GLY A 113 6.60 8.85 -2.70
N TYR A 114 6.34 10.15 -2.85
CA TYR A 114 5.11 10.68 -3.44
C TYR A 114 5.42 11.59 -4.62
N THR A 115 4.66 11.43 -5.69
CA THR A 115 4.59 12.41 -6.77
C THR A 115 3.27 13.15 -6.64
N VAL A 116 3.34 14.47 -6.49
CA VAL A 116 2.16 15.34 -6.39
C VAL A 116 2.13 16.22 -7.64
N ALA A 117 0.98 16.27 -8.30
CA ALA A 117 0.77 17.14 -9.46
C ALA A 117 -0.53 17.92 -9.29
N PHE A 118 -0.54 19.14 -9.81
CA PHE A 118 -1.79 19.90 -9.92
C PHE A 118 -2.69 19.26 -10.97
N ARG A 119 -4.00 19.38 -10.79
CA ARG A 119 -4.95 18.98 -11.81
C ARG A 119 -4.89 19.97 -12.98
N GLU A 120 -5.15 19.51 -14.17
CA GLU A 120 -5.26 20.34 -15.37
C GLU A 120 -6.16 21.55 -15.10
N GLY A 121 -5.69 22.75 -15.47
CA GLY A 121 -6.37 24.01 -15.20
C GLY A 121 -6.38 24.47 -13.74
N ARG A 122 -5.60 23.85 -12.87
CA ARG A 122 -5.45 24.21 -11.45
C ARG A 122 -3.99 24.51 -11.09
N ASP A 123 -3.22 24.99 -12.05
CA ASP A 123 -1.84 25.37 -11.80
C ASP A 123 -1.76 26.53 -10.80
N PRO A 124 -0.74 26.56 -9.94
CA PRO A 124 -0.57 27.65 -8.98
C PRO A 124 -0.28 28.96 -9.71
N HIS A 125 -0.82 30.07 -9.20
CA HIS A 125 -0.55 31.43 -9.70
C HIS A 125 0.76 32.02 -9.17
N PHE A 126 1.70 31.15 -8.75
CA PHE A 126 3.01 31.53 -8.23
C PHE A 126 4.07 30.54 -8.72
N ASP A 127 5.34 30.94 -8.67
CA ASP A 127 6.46 30.06 -8.99
C ASP A 127 6.60 28.96 -7.93
N LEU A 128 6.15 27.74 -8.30
CA LEU A 128 6.16 26.57 -7.42
C LEU A 128 7.57 26.16 -7.03
N SER A 129 8.54 26.21 -7.96
CA SER A 129 9.91 25.80 -7.68
C SER A 129 10.51 26.64 -6.56
N SER A 130 10.47 27.96 -6.73
CA SER A 130 10.95 28.89 -5.70
C SER A 130 10.19 28.79 -4.39
N ALA A 131 8.90 28.44 -4.43
CA ALA A 131 8.12 28.24 -3.21
C ALA A 131 8.55 26.97 -2.44
N VAL A 132 8.82 25.87 -3.16
CA VAL A 132 9.34 24.64 -2.60
C VAL A 132 10.75 24.84 -2.03
N ASP A 133 11.63 25.53 -2.76
CA ASP A 133 12.99 25.84 -2.29
C ASP A 133 12.96 26.65 -0.99
N ARG A 134 12.13 27.70 -0.91
CA ARG A 134 11.96 28.47 0.32
C ARG A 134 11.36 27.66 1.46
N PHE A 135 10.44 26.73 1.16
CA PHE A 135 9.85 25.86 2.16
C PHE A 135 10.90 24.89 2.73
N LEU A 136 11.69 24.27 1.85
CA LEU A 136 12.75 23.34 2.24
C LEU A 136 13.94 24.02 2.91
N ALA A 137 14.19 25.31 2.64
CA ALA A 137 15.25 26.08 3.29
C ALA A 137 14.94 26.46 4.75
N LYS A 138 13.71 26.26 5.24
CA LYS A 138 13.36 26.54 6.64
C LYS A 138 14.10 25.56 7.56
N ASP A 139 14.56 26.04 8.70
CA ASP A 139 15.19 25.20 9.74
C ASP A 139 14.18 24.24 10.37
N GLU A 140 12.95 24.70 10.54
CA GLU A 140 11.84 23.94 11.12
C GLU A 140 10.57 24.12 10.30
N ILE A 141 9.79 23.03 10.16
CA ILE A 141 8.47 23.02 9.51
C ILE A 141 7.47 22.44 10.51
N LEU A 142 6.97 23.31 11.39
CA LEU A 142 6.06 22.92 12.46
C LEU A 142 4.62 22.84 11.98
N ILE A 143 3.94 21.74 12.32
CA ILE A 143 2.50 21.55 12.11
C ILE A 143 1.86 21.07 13.42
N THR A 144 0.65 21.53 13.68
CA THR A 144 -0.17 21.01 14.77
C THR A 144 -0.99 19.83 14.30
N LYS A 145 -0.74 18.65 14.85
CA LYS A 145 -1.52 17.44 14.59
C LYS A 145 -2.55 17.23 15.68
N GLU A 146 -3.82 17.31 15.32
CA GLU A 146 -4.91 16.97 16.23
C GLU A 146 -5.10 15.46 16.31
N THR A 147 -5.27 14.95 17.53
CA THR A 147 -5.55 13.54 17.81
C THR A 147 -6.72 13.45 18.79
N LYS A 148 -7.31 12.28 18.95
CA LYS A 148 -8.38 12.04 19.93
C LYS A 148 -7.93 12.32 21.39
N LYS A 149 -6.64 12.40 21.64
CA LYS A 149 -6.05 12.63 22.99
C LYS A 149 -5.54 14.06 23.19
N GLY A 150 -5.72 14.96 22.20
CA GLY A 150 -5.24 16.32 22.21
C GLY A 150 -4.40 16.66 20.97
N SER A 151 -3.90 17.89 20.90
CA SER A 151 -3.02 18.37 19.84
C SER A 151 -1.56 18.19 20.22
N ARG A 152 -0.71 17.92 19.23
CA ARG A 152 0.75 17.96 19.40
C ARG A 152 1.40 18.65 18.21
N GLU A 153 2.47 19.35 18.46
CA GLU A 153 3.32 19.93 17.43
C GLU A 153 4.29 18.87 16.88
N ILE A 154 4.48 18.84 15.57
CA ILE A 154 5.38 17.92 14.87
C ILE A 154 6.22 18.74 13.90
N ASN A 155 7.54 18.53 13.91
CA ASN A 155 8.42 19.07 12.90
C ASN A 155 8.48 18.14 11.69
N LEU A 156 7.93 18.58 10.55
CA LEU A 156 7.94 17.81 9.32
C LEU A 156 9.34 17.68 8.71
N LYS A 157 10.26 18.60 9.04
CA LYS A 157 11.62 18.60 8.50
C LYS A 157 12.38 17.31 8.79
N GLU A 158 12.06 16.64 9.90
CA GLU A 158 12.69 15.36 10.30
C GLU A 158 12.27 14.17 9.42
N GLY A 159 11.21 14.33 8.62
CA GLY A 159 10.64 13.27 7.78
C GLY A 159 10.81 13.48 6.27
N ILE A 160 11.49 14.55 5.85
CA ILE A 160 11.67 14.93 4.44
C ILE A 160 13.09 14.60 3.96
#